data_d1b77857fd2dd645ef44c0c572574669
#
_entry.id   d1b77857fd2dd645ef44c0c572574669
#
_cell.length_a   1.000
_cell.length_b   1.000
_cell.length_c   1.000
_cell.angle_alpha   90.00
_cell.angle_beta   90.00
_cell.angle_gamma   90.00
#
_symmetry.space_group_name_H-M   'P 1'
#
loop_
_entity.id
_entity.type
_entity.pdbx_description
1 polymer ?
#
loop_
_entity_poly.entity_id
_entity_poly.type
_entity_poly.pdbx_seq_one_letter_code
_entity_poly.pdbx_strand_id
1 'polypeptide(L)'
;MDLIFTNAKRVDQGVLSTHSFDLSYGAEENDFELTIGTNESTLESGAFIYIEGTEYGGTVDGLKAITNSETTTYMGRTWHGIINSKVIQPDNGKDYLVVSGDANEVLSFLVARLGLSGLFVAAEGLSGVSISGYQFHRYCKGYDGIRAMLAASGAKLKIARQNRSVVLSAEPIADYTDSPVDGDIATLTVERHEKKVNHLICLGKGDLAAREVIHLYVDQFGRIGDVQYYFGLDEICETYDNNSSDDLRSDGIAKLTELLNTDKAEIALSQTEGLTYDIGDIVGATEYNSRISVAEKVTQKIVKINNGVVSTEYKTGG
;
A
#
# COMPACT_ATOMS: atom_id res chain seq x y z
N MET A 1 18.58 18.11 5.81
CA MET A 1 18.03 17.06 6.71
C MET A 1 19.17 16.12 7.07
N ASP A 2 19.32 15.83 8.36
CA ASP A 2 20.44 15.01 8.85
C ASP A 2 20.05 13.54 8.82
N LEU A 3 20.79 12.73 8.04
CA LEU A 3 20.62 11.29 8.01
C LEU A 3 21.47 10.66 9.12
N ILE A 4 20.80 10.27 10.20
CA ILE A 4 21.42 9.71 11.41
C ILE A 4 21.58 8.19 11.23
N PHE A 5 22.70 7.64 11.69
CA PHE A 5 22.93 6.20 11.74
C PHE A 5 23.30 5.73 13.15
N THR A 6 22.94 4.49 13.46
CA THR A 6 23.27 3.84 14.72
C THR A 6 24.24 2.67 14.53
N ASN A 7 24.76 2.14 15.63
CA ASN A 7 25.36 0.82 15.62
C ASN A 7 24.28 -0.29 15.72
N ALA A 8 24.68 -1.56 15.68
CA ALA A 8 23.79 -2.71 15.83
C ALA A 8 23.05 -2.75 17.18
N LYS A 9 23.55 -2.05 18.22
CA LYS A 9 22.90 -1.88 19.50
C LYS A 9 21.92 -0.71 19.54
N ARG A 10 21.68 -0.05 18.39
CA ARG A 10 20.75 1.06 18.21
C ARG A 10 21.15 2.33 18.97
N VAL A 11 22.46 2.53 19.14
CA VAL A 11 23.05 3.74 19.72
C VAL A 11 23.53 4.61 18.59
N ASP A 12 23.12 5.89 18.58
CA ASP A 12 23.50 6.85 17.55
C ASP A 12 25.01 6.99 17.48
N GLN A 13 25.55 6.97 16.27
CA GLN A 13 26.98 7.06 16.00
C GLN A 13 27.35 8.39 15.33
N GLY A 14 26.45 8.96 14.55
CA GLY A 14 26.68 10.20 13.83
C GLY A 14 25.68 10.46 12.72
N VAL A 15 26.07 11.37 11.85
CA VAL A 15 25.29 11.80 10.67
C VAL A 15 26.11 11.50 9.43
N LEU A 16 25.46 10.97 8.38
CA LEU A 16 26.08 10.75 7.08
C LEU A 16 26.06 12.06 6.28
N SER A 17 27.24 12.50 5.84
CA SER A 17 27.40 13.79 5.17
C SER A 17 27.15 13.72 3.66
N THR A 18 27.55 12.61 3.04
CA THR A 18 27.36 12.38 1.60
C THR A 18 26.66 11.06 1.37
N HIS A 19 25.43 11.11 0.85
CA HIS A 19 24.62 9.93 0.68
C HIS A 19 23.57 10.07 -0.43
N SER A 20 23.17 8.92 -0.99
CA SER A 20 21.93 8.74 -1.72
C SER A 20 21.08 7.72 -0.96
N PHE A 21 19.91 8.13 -0.49
CA PHE A 21 19.01 7.31 0.30
C PHE A 21 17.66 7.21 -0.39
N ASP A 22 17.40 6.07 -0.99
CA ASP A 22 16.20 5.76 -1.75
C ASP A 22 15.31 4.84 -0.92
N LEU A 23 14.07 5.26 -0.65
CA LEU A 23 13.09 4.50 0.11
C LEU A 23 11.85 4.27 -0.75
N SER A 24 11.29 3.07 -0.65
CA SER A 24 10.00 2.72 -1.22
C SER A 24 9.13 2.10 -0.12
N TYR A 25 7.89 2.57 0.04
CA TYR A 25 6.96 1.99 1.00
C TYR A 25 5.51 2.21 0.60
N GLY A 26 4.67 1.24 0.93
CA GLY A 26 3.25 1.23 0.58
C GLY A 26 2.71 -0.15 0.29
N ALA A 27 1.99 -0.27 -0.81
CA ALA A 27 1.32 -1.51 -1.20
C ALA A 27 2.28 -2.57 -1.78
N GLU A 28 3.35 -2.13 -2.44
CA GLU A 28 4.29 -3.03 -3.15
C GLU A 28 5.53 -3.28 -2.30
N GLU A 29 6.49 -2.37 -2.33
CA GLU A 29 7.78 -2.48 -1.67
C GLU A 29 7.78 -1.71 -0.35
N ASN A 30 8.59 -2.17 0.62
CA ASN A 30 8.72 -1.54 1.93
C ASN A 30 10.18 -1.62 2.40
N ASP A 31 11.10 -1.19 1.55
CA ASP A 31 12.54 -1.29 1.73
C ASP A 31 13.27 0.00 1.36
N PHE A 32 14.57 -0.01 1.52
CA PHE A 32 15.43 1.09 1.11
C PHE A 32 16.77 0.61 0.56
N GLU A 33 17.37 1.48 -0.25
CA GLU A 33 18.78 1.44 -0.63
C GLU A 33 19.48 2.72 -0.17
N LEU A 34 20.61 2.56 0.51
CA LEU A 34 21.47 3.67 0.93
C LEU A 34 22.86 3.49 0.31
N THR A 35 23.29 4.42 -0.52
CA THR A 35 24.63 4.46 -1.08
C THR A 35 25.45 5.55 -0.42
N ILE A 36 26.61 5.17 0.12
CA ILE A 36 27.58 6.08 0.76
C ILE A 36 29.00 5.81 0.23
N GLY A 37 29.89 6.78 0.40
CA GLY A 37 31.29 6.62 0.07
C GLY A 37 31.97 5.54 0.94
N THR A 38 32.86 4.74 0.36
CA THR A 38 33.58 3.66 1.08
C THR A 38 34.43 4.18 2.25
N ASN A 39 34.77 5.45 2.24
CA ASN A 39 35.57 6.11 3.29
C ASN A 39 34.69 6.80 4.36
N GLU A 40 33.38 6.82 4.22
CA GLU A 40 32.47 7.52 5.16
C GLU A 40 32.32 6.74 6.47
N SER A 41 31.60 5.65 6.42
CA SER A 41 31.30 4.83 7.60
C SER A 41 30.96 3.42 7.20
N THR A 42 31.28 2.46 8.06
CA THR A 42 30.80 1.09 7.91
C THR A 42 29.56 0.91 8.77
N LEU A 43 28.44 0.55 8.12
CA LEU A 43 27.18 0.29 8.80
C LEU A 43 27.06 -1.18 9.12
N GLU A 44 26.67 -1.49 10.34
CA GLU A 44 26.48 -2.85 10.82
C GLU A 44 25.07 -3.38 10.45
N SER A 45 24.95 -4.67 10.23
CA SER A 45 23.63 -5.30 10.12
C SER A 45 22.84 -5.13 11.42
N GLY A 46 21.59 -4.71 11.33
CA GLY A 46 20.73 -4.34 12.45
C GLY A 46 20.87 -2.89 12.94
N ALA A 47 21.80 -2.12 12.39
CA ALA A 47 21.86 -0.67 12.59
C ALA A 47 20.61 0.01 12.05
N PHE A 48 20.18 1.11 12.66
CA PHE A 48 19.14 1.98 12.13
C PHE A 48 19.73 3.14 11.33
N ILE A 49 18.98 3.54 10.32
CA ILE A 49 19.22 4.73 9.52
C ILE A 49 17.93 5.51 9.50
N TYR A 50 17.96 6.80 9.82
CA TYR A 50 16.74 7.57 9.92
C TYR A 50 16.96 9.08 9.88
N ILE A 51 15.87 9.78 9.54
CA ILE A 51 15.75 11.23 9.72
C ILE A 51 14.75 11.48 10.85
N GLU A 52 15.18 12.18 11.89
CA GLU A 52 14.35 12.46 13.07
C GLU A 52 13.11 13.27 12.70
N GLY A 53 11.97 12.93 13.31
CA GLY A 53 10.68 13.58 13.07
C GLY A 53 9.98 13.15 11.78
N THR A 54 10.54 12.21 11.02
CA THR A 54 9.99 11.76 9.75
C THR A 54 9.70 10.24 9.75
N GLU A 55 9.03 9.80 8.70
CA GLU A 55 8.84 8.37 8.40
C GLU A 55 10.04 7.75 7.64
N TYR A 56 11.04 8.57 7.31
CA TYR A 56 12.19 8.15 6.50
C TYR A 56 13.22 7.44 7.37
N GLY A 57 13.28 6.14 7.25
CA GLY A 57 14.24 5.32 7.98
C GLY A 57 13.88 3.86 8.01
N GLY A 58 14.80 3.08 8.61
CA GLY A 58 14.66 1.63 8.68
C GLY A 58 15.85 0.95 9.32
N THR A 59 15.98 -0.36 9.09
CA THR A 59 17.06 -1.21 9.59
C THR A 59 17.92 -1.74 8.46
N VAL A 60 19.23 -1.73 8.61
CA VAL A 60 20.17 -2.33 7.67
C VAL A 60 20.09 -3.85 7.77
N ASP A 61 19.70 -4.51 6.69
CA ASP A 61 19.60 -5.97 6.60
C ASP A 61 20.73 -6.59 5.74
N GLY A 62 21.35 -5.78 4.85
CA GLY A 62 22.39 -6.26 3.94
C GLY A 62 23.22 -5.14 3.34
N LEU A 63 24.27 -5.55 2.62
CA LEU A 63 25.13 -4.65 1.88
C LEU A 63 25.53 -5.24 0.53
N LYS A 64 25.82 -4.36 -0.42
CA LYS A 64 26.41 -4.67 -1.72
C LYS A 64 27.67 -3.82 -1.87
N ALA A 65 28.83 -4.47 -1.98
CA ALA A 65 30.09 -3.83 -2.25
C ALA A 65 30.68 -4.38 -3.57
N ILE A 66 31.24 -3.51 -4.38
CA ILE A 66 31.87 -3.89 -5.66
C ILE A 66 33.34 -3.53 -5.55
N THR A 67 34.22 -4.47 -5.96
CA THR A 67 35.67 -4.24 -5.97
C THR A 67 36.00 -3.03 -6.85
N ASN A 68 36.87 -2.15 -6.35
CA ASN A 68 37.25 -0.88 -6.99
C ASN A 68 36.10 0.14 -7.14
N SER A 69 34.98 -0.02 -6.44
CA SER A 69 33.96 1.04 -6.31
C SER A 69 34.37 2.00 -5.19
N GLU A 70 34.07 3.28 -5.39
CA GLU A 70 34.23 4.32 -4.36
C GLU A 70 33.01 4.37 -3.43
N THR A 71 31.98 3.55 -3.68
CA THR A 71 30.75 3.54 -2.91
C THR A 71 30.37 2.13 -2.46
N THR A 72 29.63 2.07 -1.35
CA THR A 72 28.99 0.88 -0.82
C THR A 72 27.48 1.14 -0.71
N THR A 73 26.66 0.20 -1.15
CA THR A 73 25.20 0.26 -1.03
C THR A 73 24.75 -0.64 0.10
N TYR A 74 24.01 -0.08 1.04
CA TYR A 74 23.33 -0.81 2.11
C TYR A 74 21.86 -0.92 1.78
N MET A 75 21.26 -2.06 2.09
CA MET A 75 19.86 -2.37 1.81
C MET A 75 19.17 -2.79 3.11
N GLY A 76 17.89 -2.51 3.21
CA GLY A 76 17.15 -2.92 4.38
C GLY A 76 15.67 -2.56 4.34
N ARG A 77 14.96 -2.98 5.39
CA ARG A 77 13.54 -2.71 5.55
C ARG A 77 13.33 -1.30 6.10
N THR A 78 12.39 -0.56 5.52
CA THR A 78 11.86 0.67 6.12
C THR A 78 11.10 0.35 7.42
N TRP A 79 10.67 1.37 8.17
CA TRP A 79 9.79 1.16 9.33
C TRP A 79 8.52 0.39 8.95
N HIS A 80 7.96 0.67 7.78
CA HIS A 80 6.81 -0.04 7.19
C HIS A 80 7.15 -1.50 6.93
N GLY A 81 8.33 -1.77 6.35
CA GLY A 81 8.82 -3.11 6.05
C GLY A 81 9.08 -3.95 7.31
N ILE A 82 9.53 -3.33 8.41
CA ILE A 82 9.67 -4.01 9.69
C ILE A 82 8.30 -4.50 10.20
N ILE A 83 7.27 -3.65 10.13
CA ILE A 83 5.89 -4.05 10.50
C ILE A 83 5.38 -5.13 9.53
N ASN A 84 5.63 -4.95 8.22
CA ASN A 84 5.17 -5.90 7.19
C ASN A 84 5.90 -7.25 7.21
N SER A 85 7.05 -7.33 7.87
CA SER A 85 7.74 -8.61 8.13
C SER A 85 7.08 -9.46 9.23
N LYS A 86 6.04 -8.94 9.90
CA LYS A 86 5.25 -9.63 10.91
C LYS A 86 3.92 -10.09 10.33
N VAL A 87 3.29 -11.05 10.98
CA VAL A 87 2.01 -11.61 10.57
C VAL A 87 0.99 -11.46 11.68
N ILE A 88 -0.14 -10.87 11.37
CA ILE A 88 -1.32 -10.84 12.24
C ILE A 88 -2.00 -12.20 12.13
N GLN A 89 -2.13 -12.90 13.25
CA GLN A 89 -2.73 -14.22 13.30
C GLN A 89 -3.82 -14.25 14.39
N PRO A 90 -4.83 -15.10 14.23
CA PRO A 90 -5.88 -15.25 15.23
C PRO A 90 -5.33 -15.79 16.56
N ASP A 91 -6.12 -15.65 17.62
CA ASP A 91 -5.85 -16.33 18.87
C ASP A 91 -6.02 -17.84 18.73
N ASN A 92 -5.36 -18.59 19.61
CA ASN A 92 -5.47 -20.04 19.57
C ASN A 92 -6.93 -20.50 19.69
N GLY A 93 -7.38 -21.32 18.76
CA GLY A 93 -8.76 -21.81 18.70
C GLY A 93 -9.80 -20.80 18.17
N LYS A 94 -9.35 -19.66 17.64
CA LYS A 94 -10.21 -18.69 16.95
C LYS A 94 -9.94 -18.69 15.44
N ASP A 95 -10.98 -18.41 14.66
CA ASP A 95 -10.86 -18.33 13.21
C ASP A 95 -10.18 -17.02 12.77
N TYR A 96 -10.50 -15.93 13.44
CA TYR A 96 -10.05 -14.58 13.08
C TYR A 96 -9.65 -13.77 14.32
N LEU A 97 -8.79 -12.77 14.11
CA LEU A 97 -8.58 -11.71 15.08
C LEU A 97 -9.60 -10.60 14.78
N VAL A 98 -10.38 -10.24 15.77
CA VAL A 98 -11.36 -9.14 15.71
C VAL A 98 -10.97 -8.07 16.71
N VAL A 99 -10.98 -6.80 16.31
CA VAL A 99 -10.61 -5.66 17.15
C VAL A 99 -11.68 -4.57 17.11
N SER A 100 -11.77 -3.85 18.24
CA SER A 100 -12.65 -2.68 18.38
C SER A 100 -12.02 -1.71 19.38
N GLY A 101 -12.34 -0.42 19.24
CA GLY A 101 -11.87 0.65 20.14
C GLY A 101 -11.37 1.85 19.35
N ASP A 102 -10.72 2.79 20.04
CA ASP A 102 -9.99 3.87 19.38
C ASP A 102 -8.81 3.32 18.57
N ALA A 103 -8.56 3.88 17.41
CA ALA A 103 -7.53 3.34 16.51
C ALA A 103 -6.12 3.36 17.10
N ASN A 104 -5.75 4.39 17.91
CA ASN A 104 -4.44 4.41 18.58
C ASN A 104 -4.33 3.32 19.65
N GLU A 105 -5.41 3.01 20.38
CA GLU A 105 -5.43 1.91 21.33
C GLU A 105 -5.29 0.55 20.63
N VAL A 106 -5.97 0.38 19.50
CA VAL A 106 -5.85 -0.83 18.66
C VAL A 106 -4.44 -0.94 18.08
N LEU A 107 -3.83 0.17 17.63
CA LEU A 107 -2.42 0.17 17.18
C LEU A 107 -1.48 -0.26 18.32
N SER A 108 -1.68 0.24 19.53
CA SER A 108 -0.89 -0.16 20.72
C SER A 108 -1.00 -1.66 20.98
N PHE A 109 -2.22 -2.19 20.94
CA PHE A 109 -2.47 -3.63 21.07
C PHE A 109 -1.76 -4.45 19.98
N LEU A 110 -1.84 -4.01 18.72
CA LEU A 110 -1.21 -4.71 17.59
C LEU A 110 0.32 -4.66 17.66
N VAL A 111 0.91 -3.53 18.05
CA VAL A 111 2.36 -3.38 18.26
C VAL A 111 2.85 -4.41 19.30
N ALA A 112 2.15 -4.53 20.43
CA ALA A 112 2.48 -5.51 21.46
C ALA A 112 2.32 -6.94 20.95
N ARG A 113 1.23 -7.23 20.25
CA ARG A 113 0.94 -8.56 19.70
C ARG A 113 1.96 -9.01 18.64
N LEU A 114 2.45 -8.08 17.83
CA LEU A 114 3.47 -8.34 16.82
C LEU A 114 4.90 -8.41 17.39
N GLY A 115 5.07 -8.20 18.70
CA GLY A 115 6.38 -8.20 19.37
C GLY A 115 7.26 -7.02 18.99
N LEU A 116 6.67 -5.88 18.67
CA LEU A 116 7.37 -4.69 18.17
C LEU A 116 7.55 -3.58 19.22
N SER A 117 7.04 -3.75 20.46
CA SER A 117 7.06 -2.74 21.52
C SER A 117 8.46 -2.24 21.93
N GLY A 118 9.53 -2.93 21.52
CA GLY A 118 10.92 -2.47 21.76
C GLY A 118 11.37 -1.33 20.84
N LEU A 119 10.58 -1.01 19.82
CA LEU A 119 10.88 0.03 18.85
C LEU A 119 9.66 0.91 18.54
N PHE A 120 8.49 0.29 18.35
CA PHE A 120 7.26 0.97 17.95
C PHE A 120 6.38 1.26 19.16
N VAL A 121 5.75 2.43 19.14
CA VAL A 121 4.75 2.85 20.12
C VAL A 121 3.57 3.48 19.38
N ALA A 122 2.35 3.33 19.89
CA ALA A 122 1.24 4.11 19.39
C ALA A 122 1.30 5.54 19.96
N ALA A 123 0.79 6.51 19.23
CA ALA A 123 0.67 7.88 19.70
C ALA A 123 -0.17 7.95 20.99
N GLU A 124 0.23 8.84 21.90
CA GLU A 124 -0.52 9.07 23.14
C GLU A 124 -1.86 9.74 22.87
N GLY A 125 -2.87 9.34 23.61
CA GLY A 125 -4.23 9.89 23.50
C GLY A 125 -5.08 9.21 22.42
N LEU A 126 -6.35 9.62 22.37
CA LEU A 126 -7.31 9.08 21.41
C LEU A 126 -7.08 9.70 20.03
N SER A 127 -7.16 8.87 19.00
CA SER A 127 -7.09 9.32 17.61
C SER A 127 -8.37 9.99 17.13
N GLY A 128 -9.51 9.72 17.80
CA GLY A 128 -10.84 10.11 17.34
C GLY A 128 -11.40 9.22 16.22
N VAL A 129 -10.64 8.20 15.80
CA VAL A 129 -11.07 7.20 14.80
C VAL A 129 -11.53 5.94 15.53
N SER A 130 -12.77 5.55 15.33
CA SER A 130 -13.36 4.37 15.98
C SER A 130 -13.29 3.15 15.07
N ILE A 131 -12.66 2.09 15.54
CA ILE A 131 -12.67 0.77 14.90
C ILE A 131 -13.83 -0.03 15.49
N SER A 132 -14.73 -0.53 14.65
CA SER A 132 -15.91 -1.27 15.07
C SER A 132 -15.91 -2.69 14.51
N GLY A 133 -15.51 -3.66 15.33
CA GLY A 133 -15.57 -5.08 14.98
C GLY A 133 -14.78 -5.46 13.73
N TYR A 134 -13.63 -4.82 13.50
CA TYR A 134 -12.84 -5.14 12.32
C TYR A 134 -12.22 -6.54 12.43
N GLN A 135 -12.49 -7.36 11.44
CA GLN A 135 -12.00 -8.73 11.34
C GLN A 135 -10.82 -8.78 10.37
N PHE A 136 -9.63 -9.11 10.87
CA PHE A 136 -8.46 -9.28 10.03
C PHE A 136 -8.56 -10.53 9.15
N HIS A 137 -8.05 -10.44 7.93
CA HIS A 137 -7.78 -11.63 7.12
C HIS A 137 -6.79 -12.54 7.87
N ARG A 138 -7.05 -13.84 7.81
CA ARG A 138 -6.25 -14.82 8.52
C ARG A 138 -4.82 -14.84 8.00
N TYR A 139 -3.84 -14.69 8.91
CA TYR A 139 -2.40 -14.64 8.58
C TYR A 139 -2.01 -13.52 7.61
N CYS A 140 -2.65 -12.37 7.68
CA CYS A 140 -2.25 -11.21 6.89
C CYS A 140 -0.95 -10.58 7.41
N LYS A 141 -0.21 -9.94 6.52
CA LYS A 141 0.99 -9.19 6.90
C LYS A 141 0.65 -7.99 7.77
N GLY A 142 1.57 -7.62 8.68
CA GLY A 142 1.29 -6.64 9.73
C GLY A 142 0.93 -5.26 9.18
N TYR A 143 1.74 -4.72 8.28
CA TYR A 143 1.52 -3.39 7.72
C TYR A 143 0.28 -3.37 6.81
N ASP A 144 0.11 -4.37 5.95
CA ASP A 144 -1.03 -4.46 5.05
C ASP A 144 -2.35 -4.59 5.85
N GLY A 145 -2.36 -5.42 6.89
CA GLY A 145 -3.52 -5.59 7.76
C GLY A 145 -3.89 -4.31 8.51
N ILE A 146 -2.89 -3.59 9.05
CA ILE A 146 -3.11 -2.31 9.76
C ILE A 146 -3.67 -1.27 8.79
N ARG A 147 -3.09 -1.14 7.58
CA ARG A 147 -3.61 -0.22 6.56
C ARG A 147 -5.05 -0.53 6.17
N ALA A 148 -5.36 -1.80 5.91
CA ALA A 148 -6.71 -2.23 5.56
C ALA A 148 -7.72 -1.94 6.68
N MET A 149 -7.34 -2.18 7.94
CA MET A 149 -8.16 -1.87 9.10
C MET A 149 -8.47 -0.37 9.21
N LEU A 150 -7.44 0.47 9.10
CA LEU A 150 -7.61 1.92 9.18
C LEU A 150 -8.42 2.47 8.00
N ALA A 151 -8.14 2.01 6.78
CA ALA A 151 -8.87 2.40 5.57
C ALA A 151 -10.36 2.06 5.66
N ALA A 152 -10.72 0.90 6.24
CA ALA A 152 -12.11 0.51 6.48
C ALA A 152 -12.85 1.48 7.45
N SER A 153 -12.10 2.24 8.23
CA SER A 153 -12.62 3.24 9.17
C SER A 153 -12.37 4.69 8.71
N GLY A 154 -12.03 4.90 7.44
CA GLY A 154 -11.77 6.23 6.87
C GLY A 154 -10.48 6.87 7.37
N ALA A 155 -9.51 6.08 7.80
CA ALA A 155 -8.24 6.56 8.35
C ALA A 155 -7.02 5.98 7.63
N LYS A 156 -5.88 6.61 7.85
CA LYS A 156 -4.55 6.21 7.36
C LYS A 156 -3.58 6.02 8.51
N LEU A 157 -2.50 5.28 8.28
CA LEU A 157 -1.42 5.11 9.23
C LEU A 157 -0.36 6.19 9.01
N LYS A 158 -0.04 6.96 10.02
CA LYS A 158 1.11 7.85 10.08
C LYS A 158 2.22 7.22 10.88
N ILE A 159 3.43 7.35 10.37
CA ILE A 159 4.65 6.84 11.04
C ILE A 159 5.64 7.99 11.17
N ALA A 160 6.24 8.14 12.36
CA ALA A 160 7.31 9.11 12.56
C ALA A 160 8.34 8.59 13.55
N ARG A 161 9.62 8.74 13.23
CA ARG A 161 10.70 8.50 14.18
C ARG A 161 10.78 9.67 15.15
N GLN A 162 10.57 9.42 16.43
CA GLN A 162 10.61 10.46 17.47
C GLN A 162 11.41 9.95 18.67
N ASN A 163 12.44 10.69 19.03
CA ASN A 163 13.35 10.32 20.10
C ASN A 163 13.98 8.93 19.85
N ARG A 164 13.62 7.92 20.62
CA ARG A 164 14.12 6.54 20.46
C ARG A 164 13.08 5.56 19.94
N SER A 165 11.90 6.04 19.60
CA SER A 165 10.78 5.21 19.18
C SER A 165 10.29 5.58 17.79
N VAL A 166 9.63 4.66 17.13
CA VAL A 166 8.84 4.89 15.93
C VAL A 166 7.39 4.98 16.34
N VAL A 167 6.83 6.18 16.26
CA VAL A 167 5.46 6.47 16.68
C VAL A 167 4.50 6.14 15.53
N LEU A 168 3.47 5.38 15.84
CA LEU A 168 2.36 5.05 14.95
C LEU A 168 1.13 5.83 15.40
N SER A 169 0.48 6.55 14.49
CA SER A 169 -0.80 7.21 14.75
C SER A 169 -1.80 6.96 13.63
N ALA A 170 -3.07 6.94 14.00
CA ALA A 170 -4.17 6.93 13.04
C ALA A 170 -4.63 8.36 12.80
N GLU A 171 -4.73 8.75 11.52
CA GLU A 171 -5.22 10.06 11.10
C GLU A 171 -6.33 9.87 10.05
N PRO A 172 -7.31 10.79 9.96
CA PRO A 172 -8.30 10.75 8.88
C PRO A 172 -7.64 10.79 7.51
N ILE A 173 -8.21 10.08 6.54
CA ILE A 173 -7.81 10.19 5.13
C ILE A 173 -8.12 11.61 4.66
N ALA A 174 -7.14 12.27 4.06
CA ALA A 174 -7.34 13.56 3.42
C ALA A 174 -7.81 13.36 1.98
N ASP A 175 -8.78 14.18 1.57
CA ASP A 175 -9.33 14.19 0.21
C ASP A 175 -8.94 15.50 -0.47
N TYR A 176 -8.16 15.39 -1.54
CA TYR A 176 -7.66 16.51 -2.34
C TYR A 176 -8.34 16.60 -3.71
N THR A 177 -9.47 15.95 -3.91
CA THR A 177 -10.19 15.96 -5.20
C THR A 177 -10.69 17.34 -5.60
N ASP A 178 -11.04 18.19 -4.62
CA ASP A 178 -11.45 19.59 -4.86
C ASP A 178 -10.29 20.52 -5.26
N SER A 179 -9.06 20.07 -5.11
CA SER A 179 -7.85 20.79 -5.49
C SER A 179 -6.99 19.89 -6.39
N PRO A 180 -7.47 19.60 -7.61
CA PRO A 180 -6.77 18.66 -8.50
C PRO A 180 -5.36 19.16 -8.83
N VAL A 181 -4.44 18.23 -8.91
CA VAL A 181 -3.04 18.53 -9.19
C VAL A 181 -2.91 19.04 -10.61
N ASP A 182 -2.15 20.12 -10.80
CA ASP A 182 -1.89 20.71 -12.11
C ASP A 182 -1.03 19.76 -12.97
N GLY A 183 -1.32 19.69 -14.25
CA GLY A 183 -0.65 18.81 -15.21
C GLY A 183 0.86 19.02 -15.35
N ASP A 184 1.40 20.13 -14.85
CA ASP A 184 2.85 20.38 -14.80
C ASP A 184 3.55 19.58 -13.68
N ILE A 185 2.77 19.05 -12.71
CA ILE A 185 3.28 18.35 -11.51
C ILE A 185 2.87 16.87 -11.51
N ALA A 186 1.85 16.51 -12.29
CA ALA A 186 1.30 15.16 -12.35
C ALA A 186 1.35 14.59 -13.77
N THR A 187 1.84 13.37 -13.90
CA THR A 187 1.59 12.58 -15.11
C THR A 187 0.36 11.71 -14.86
N LEU A 188 -0.73 12.03 -15.55
CA LEU A 188 -1.95 11.23 -15.49
C LEU A 188 -1.98 10.27 -16.69
N THR A 189 -1.96 8.99 -16.40
CA THR A 189 -2.20 7.92 -17.38
C THR A 189 -3.59 7.36 -17.12
N VAL A 190 -4.50 7.53 -18.10
CA VAL A 190 -5.83 6.94 -18.05
C VAL A 190 -5.94 5.90 -19.15
N GLU A 191 -6.16 4.66 -18.77
CA GLU A 191 -6.49 3.58 -19.68
C GLU A 191 -7.96 3.21 -19.46
N ARG A 192 -8.80 3.48 -20.44
CA ARG A 192 -10.23 3.21 -20.38
C ARG A 192 -10.61 2.24 -21.49
N HIS A 193 -11.17 1.12 -21.09
CA HIS A 193 -11.73 0.12 -22.00
C HIS A 193 -13.23 0.36 -22.17
N GLU A 194 -13.65 0.92 -23.31
CA GLU A 194 -15.06 1.17 -23.58
C GLU A 194 -15.85 -0.11 -23.82
N LYS A 195 -15.19 -1.16 -24.34
CA LYS A 195 -15.80 -2.48 -24.54
C LYS A 195 -15.25 -3.46 -23.53
N LYS A 196 -16.08 -3.82 -22.55
CA LYS A 196 -15.74 -4.75 -21.46
C LYS A 196 -16.50 -6.07 -21.65
N VAL A 197 -16.04 -7.12 -20.95
CA VAL A 197 -16.77 -8.40 -20.89
C VAL A 197 -18.19 -8.13 -20.38
N ASN A 198 -19.18 -8.58 -21.14
CA ASN A 198 -20.58 -8.37 -20.83
C ASN A 198 -21.39 -9.68 -20.78
N HIS A 199 -20.72 -10.81 -21.02
CA HIS A 199 -21.25 -12.16 -20.86
C HIS A 199 -20.15 -13.05 -20.24
N LEU A 200 -20.42 -13.65 -19.08
CA LEU A 200 -19.54 -14.60 -18.42
C LEU A 200 -20.22 -15.96 -18.33
N ILE A 201 -19.58 -16.98 -18.89
CA ILE A 201 -20.01 -18.39 -18.76
C ILE A 201 -19.23 -19.02 -17.61
N CYS A 202 -19.92 -19.26 -16.50
CA CYS A 202 -19.34 -19.88 -15.32
C CYS A 202 -19.50 -21.41 -15.40
N LEU A 203 -18.41 -22.12 -15.25
CA LEU A 203 -18.34 -23.56 -15.34
C LEU A 203 -18.02 -24.13 -13.94
N GLY A 204 -18.99 -24.78 -13.33
CA GLY A 204 -18.92 -25.34 -11.98
C GLY A 204 -18.57 -26.83 -11.93
N LYS A 205 -19.12 -27.50 -10.93
CA LYS A 205 -18.91 -28.93 -10.67
C LYS A 205 -19.51 -29.81 -11.79
N GLY A 206 -18.94 -30.99 -11.98
CA GLY A 206 -19.36 -31.99 -12.97
C GLY A 206 -18.53 -32.00 -14.24
N ASP A 207 -18.87 -32.91 -15.16
CA ASP A 207 -18.16 -33.11 -16.41
C ASP A 207 -19.09 -33.12 -17.62
N LEU A 208 -18.59 -32.60 -18.72
CA LEU A 208 -19.29 -32.59 -20.01
C LEU A 208 -20.73 -32.05 -19.89
N ALA A 209 -21.75 -32.85 -20.35
CA ALA A 209 -23.15 -32.44 -20.34
C ALA A 209 -23.77 -32.38 -18.92
N ALA A 210 -23.13 -32.98 -17.93
CA ALA A 210 -23.60 -32.95 -16.54
C ALA A 210 -22.93 -31.83 -15.73
N ARG A 211 -22.06 -31.04 -16.36
CA ARG A 211 -21.39 -29.91 -15.72
C ARG A 211 -22.38 -28.79 -15.43
N GLU A 212 -22.26 -28.23 -14.23
CA GLU A 212 -23.02 -27.02 -13.89
C GLU A 212 -22.53 -25.85 -14.75
N VAL A 213 -23.44 -25.14 -15.40
CA VAL A 213 -23.15 -23.96 -16.23
C VAL A 213 -24.09 -22.84 -15.89
N ILE A 214 -23.55 -21.68 -15.55
CA ILE A 214 -24.31 -20.47 -15.28
C ILE A 214 -23.88 -19.39 -16.24
N HIS A 215 -24.83 -18.67 -16.81
CA HIS A 215 -24.57 -17.50 -17.64
C HIS A 215 -24.88 -16.24 -16.85
N LEU A 216 -23.93 -15.29 -16.82
CA LEU A 216 -24.08 -13.97 -16.22
C LEU A 216 -23.89 -12.90 -17.30
N TYR A 217 -24.78 -11.93 -17.32
CA TYR A 217 -24.80 -10.88 -18.31
C TYR A 217 -24.77 -9.50 -17.66
N VAL A 218 -24.22 -8.52 -18.38
CA VAL A 218 -24.19 -7.12 -17.96
C VAL A 218 -25.18 -6.34 -18.80
N ASP A 219 -26.01 -5.51 -18.15
CA ASP A 219 -26.94 -4.62 -18.85
C ASP A 219 -26.29 -3.27 -19.23
N GLN A 220 -27.04 -2.41 -19.92
CA GLN A 220 -26.58 -1.07 -20.33
C GLN A 220 -26.23 -0.13 -19.16
N PHE A 221 -26.61 -0.48 -17.93
CA PHE A 221 -26.32 0.28 -16.72
C PHE A 221 -25.20 -0.35 -15.89
N GLY A 222 -24.52 -1.37 -16.43
CA GLY A 222 -23.44 -2.08 -15.74
C GLY A 222 -23.91 -3.07 -14.66
N ARG A 223 -25.23 -3.39 -14.58
CA ARG A 223 -25.76 -4.32 -13.58
C ARG A 223 -25.64 -5.76 -14.09
N ILE A 224 -25.20 -6.66 -13.21
CA ILE A 224 -25.06 -8.08 -13.50
C ILE A 224 -26.39 -8.80 -13.25
N GLY A 225 -26.80 -9.64 -14.20
CA GLY A 225 -28.06 -10.41 -14.13
C GLY A 225 -28.03 -11.61 -15.05
N ASP A 226 -29.24 -12.24 -15.21
CA ASP A 226 -29.42 -13.47 -15.98
C ASP A 226 -29.98 -13.21 -17.39
N VAL A 227 -30.22 -11.96 -17.77
CA VAL A 227 -30.82 -11.60 -19.05
C VAL A 227 -29.77 -10.98 -19.94
N GLN A 228 -29.55 -11.57 -21.11
CA GLN A 228 -28.63 -11.07 -22.11
C GLN A 228 -29.14 -9.75 -22.70
N TYR A 229 -28.29 -8.75 -22.70
CA TYR A 229 -28.58 -7.43 -23.26
C TYR A 229 -27.79 -7.18 -24.56
N TYR A 230 -26.51 -7.59 -24.62
CA TYR A 230 -25.66 -7.42 -25.76
C TYR A 230 -25.60 -8.68 -26.63
N PHE A 231 -25.64 -8.51 -27.97
CA PHE A 231 -25.69 -9.60 -28.92
C PHE A 231 -24.76 -9.35 -30.12
N GLY A 232 -24.31 -10.42 -30.75
CA GLY A 232 -23.54 -10.35 -31.99
C GLY A 232 -22.18 -9.68 -31.78
N LEU A 233 -21.90 -8.59 -32.50
CA LEU A 233 -20.64 -7.87 -32.43
C LEU A 233 -20.42 -7.06 -31.13
N ASP A 234 -21.48 -6.84 -30.38
CA ASP A 234 -21.42 -6.11 -29.11
C ASP A 234 -21.31 -7.06 -27.91
N GLU A 235 -21.48 -8.36 -28.11
CA GLU A 235 -21.23 -9.38 -27.11
C GLU A 235 -19.73 -9.64 -26.97
N ILE A 236 -19.22 -9.51 -25.73
CA ILE A 236 -17.86 -9.93 -25.36
C ILE A 236 -18.01 -10.97 -24.26
N CYS A 237 -17.76 -12.22 -24.64
CA CYS A 237 -17.96 -13.38 -23.78
C CYS A 237 -16.62 -13.92 -23.28
N GLU A 238 -16.58 -14.27 -21.98
CA GLU A 238 -15.48 -14.98 -21.35
C GLU A 238 -15.97 -16.21 -20.58
N THR A 239 -15.06 -17.10 -20.24
CA THR A 239 -15.37 -18.31 -19.45
C THR A 239 -14.65 -18.24 -18.11
N TYR A 240 -15.36 -18.58 -17.03
CA TYR A 240 -14.81 -18.74 -15.70
C TYR A 240 -14.97 -20.18 -15.22
N ASP A 241 -13.87 -20.90 -15.11
CA ASP A 241 -13.82 -22.29 -14.69
C ASP A 241 -13.49 -22.39 -13.19
N ASN A 242 -14.45 -22.85 -12.38
CA ASN A 242 -14.25 -23.12 -10.96
C ASN A 242 -15.03 -24.36 -10.51
N ASN A 243 -14.43 -25.53 -10.74
CA ASN A 243 -15.02 -26.82 -10.41
C ASN A 243 -15.07 -27.15 -8.91
N SER A 244 -14.47 -26.32 -8.07
CA SER A 244 -14.44 -26.44 -6.61
C SER A 244 -15.41 -25.48 -5.90
N SER A 245 -16.06 -24.59 -6.63
CA SER A 245 -17.01 -23.61 -6.06
C SER A 245 -18.19 -24.29 -5.37
N ASP A 246 -18.56 -23.78 -4.20
CA ASP A 246 -19.80 -24.15 -3.50
C ASP A 246 -20.96 -23.20 -3.83
N ASP A 247 -20.65 -22.00 -4.35
CA ASP A 247 -21.61 -21.01 -4.87
C ASP A 247 -21.06 -20.38 -6.16
N LEU A 248 -21.19 -21.10 -7.26
CA LEU A 248 -20.69 -20.70 -8.58
C LEU A 248 -21.25 -19.34 -9.03
N ARG A 249 -22.48 -19.02 -8.65
CA ARG A 249 -23.10 -17.74 -9.01
C ARG A 249 -22.43 -16.57 -8.32
N SER A 250 -22.20 -16.67 -7.02
CA SER A 250 -21.52 -15.63 -6.23
C SER A 250 -20.10 -15.41 -6.72
N ASP A 251 -19.36 -16.47 -6.95
CA ASP A 251 -17.99 -16.42 -7.48
C ASP A 251 -17.97 -15.82 -8.90
N GLY A 252 -18.92 -16.18 -9.73
CA GLY A 252 -19.07 -15.63 -11.08
C GLY A 252 -19.39 -14.13 -11.08
N ILE A 253 -20.25 -13.66 -10.18
CA ILE A 253 -20.55 -12.24 -10.02
C ILE A 253 -19.28 -11.48 -9.57
N ALA A 254 -18.53 -12.01 -8.63
CA ALA A 254 -17.27 -11.42 -8.19
C ALA A 254 -16.26 -11.34 -9.35
N LYS A 255 -16.12 -12.41 -10.14
CA LYS A 255 -15.24 -12.44 -11.32
C LYS A 255 -15.67 -11.47 -12.40
N LEU A 256 -16.96 -11.40 -12.72
CA LEU A 256 -17.48 -10.47 -13.73
C LEU A 256 -17.32 -9.01 -13.26
N THR A 257 -17.48 -8.75 -11.97
CA THR A 257 -17.21 -7.42 -11.37
C THR A 257 -15.74 -7.04 -11.53
N GLU A 258 -14.81 -7.96 -11.31
CA GLU A 258 -13.38 -7.75 -11.56
C GLU A 258 -13.12 -7.41 -13.03
N LEU A 259 -13.70 -8.15 -13.97
CA LEU A 259 -13.56 -7.93 -15.41
C LEU A 259 -14.19 -6.60 -15.89
N LEU A 260 -15.20 -6.10 -15.20
CA LEU A 260 -15.78 -4.77 -15.46
C LEU A 260 -14.90 -3.63 -14.95
N ASN A 261 -14.12 -3.87 -13.90
CA ASN A 261 -13.22 -2.89 -13.30
C ASN A 261 -11.83 -2.87 -13.96
N THR A 262 -11.77 -3.01 -15.28
CA THR A 262 -10.49 -3.01 -16.04
C THR A 262 -9.98 -1.62 -16.38
N ASP A 263 -10.74 -0.58 -16.12
CA ASP A 263 -10.26 0.79 -16.30
C ASP A 263 -9.15 1.05 -15.29
N LYS A 264 -8.05 1.55 -15.78
CA LYS A 264 -6.89 1.92 -14.95
C LYS A 264 -6.71 3.42 -15.03
N ALA A 265 -6.64 4.04 -13.88
CA ALA A 265 -6.13 5.38 -13.77
C ALA A 265 -4.89 5.32 -12.87
N GLU A 266 -3.79 5.81 -13.38
CA GLU A 266 -2.55 5.92 -12.63
C GLU A 266 -2.14 7.38 -12.64
N ILE A 267 -2.00 7.94 -11.44
CA ILE A 267 -1.49 9.29 -11.24
C ILE A 267 -0.08 9.13 -10.69
N ALA A 268 0.93 9.44 -11.50
CA ALA A 268 2.29 9.58 -11.01
C ALA A 268 2.50 11.06 -10.66
N LEU A 269 2.68 11.33 -9.37
CA LEU A 269 2.93 12.66 -8.84
C LEU A 269 4.41 12.79 -8.52
N SER A 270 5.09 13.73 -9.15
CA SER A 270 6.42 14.15 -8.72
C SER A 270 6.31 15.44 -7.92
N GLN A 271 6.82 15.43 -6.68
CA GLN A 271 6.76 16.59 -5.81
C GLN A 271 7.63 17.72 -6.34
N THR A 272 6.98 18.81 -6.68
CA THR A 272 7.54 20.15 -6.67
C THR A 272 6.98 20.89 -5.46
N GLU A 273 7.80 21.69 -4.81
CA GLU A 273 7.60 22.40 -3.52
C GLU A 273 6.14 22.55 -3.03
N GLY A 274 5.86 22.02 -1.84
CA GLY A 274 4.77 22.48 -0.98
C GLY A 274 3.67 21.49 -0.62
N LEU A 275 3.35 20.47 -1.41
CA LEU A 275 2.30 19.50 -1.11
C LEU A 275 2.92 18.11 -0.84
N THR A 276 2.64 17.56 0.34
CA THR A 276 3.00 16.18 0.69
C THR A 276 1.73 15.38 0.89
N TYR A 277 1.65 14.24 0.22
CA TYR A 277 0.58 13.27 0.43
C TYR A 277 1.07 12.12 1.30
N ASP A 278 0.15 11.51 2.03
CA ASP A 278 0.40 10.28 2.76
C ASP A 278 -0.24 9.10 2.05
N ILE A 279 0.25 7.89 2.31
CA ILE A 279 -0.37 6.67 1.81
C ILE A 279 -1.79 6.55 2.38
N GLY A 280 -2.76 6.40 1.48
CA GLY A 280 -4.18 6.35 1.80
C GLY A 280 -4.95 7.64 1.49
N ASP A 281 -4.27 8.78 1.28
CA ASP A 281 -4.92 10.02 0.84
C ASP A 281 -5.51 9.85 -0.57
N ILE A 282 -6.57 10.61 -0.84
CA ILE A 282 -7.24 10.63 -2.14
C ILE A 282 -6.76 11.87 -2.90
N VAL A 283 -6.24 11.66 -4.10
CA VAL A 283 -5.77 12.74 -4.98
C VAL A 283 -6.61 12.78 -6.24
N GLY A 284 -6.95 14.00 -6.70
CA GLY A 284 -7.65 14.22 -7.96
C GLY A 284 -6.70 14.68 -9.04
N ALA A 285 -6.89 14.21 -10.26
CA ALA A 285 -6.23 14.74 -11.44
C ALA A 285 -7.19 14.82 -12.61
N THR A 286 -6.97 15.80 -13.52
CA THR A 286 -7.77 15.95 -14.74
C THR A 286 -6.85 15.93 -15.95
N GLU A 287 -7.14 15.04 -16.91
CA GLU A 287 -6.48 15.03 -18.19
C GLU A 287 -7.22 16.00 -19.14
N TYR A 288 -6.52 17.06 -19.58
CA TYR A 288 -7.14 18.21 -20.24
C TYR A 288 -7.65 17.92 -21.66
N ASN A 289 -7.01 17.02 -22.42
CA ASN A 289 -7.41 16.72 -23.79
C ASN A 289 -8.68 15.86 -23.84
N SER A 290 -8.76 14.84 -22.99
CA SER A 290 -9.92 13.95 -22.91
C SER A 290 -10.99 14.47 -21.94
N ARG A 291 -10.66 15.46 -21.11
CA ARG A 291 -11.50 15.99 -20.01
C ARG A 291 -11.93 14.91 -19.02
N ILE A 292 -11.09 13.90 -18.84
CA ILE A 292 -11.32 12.84 -17.86
C ILE A 292 -10.74 13.30 -16.53
N SER A 293 -11.58 13.38 -15.50
CA SER A 293 -11.16 13.58 -14.12
C SER A 293 -11.20 12.25 -13.39
N VAL A 294 -10.16 11.96 -12.64
CA VAL A 294 -10.04 10.75 -11.83
C VAL A 294 -9.67 11.12 -10.40
N ALA A 295 -10.11 10.29 -9.47
CA ALA A 295 -9.77 10.39 -8.05
C ALA A 295 -9.24 9.02 -7.62
N GLU A 296 -7.99 8.99 -7.16
CA GLU A 296 -7.30 7.75 -6.81
C GLU A 296 -6.62 7.85 -5.46
N LYS A 297 -6.46 6.71 -4.79
CA LYS A 297 -5.73 6.63 -3.52
C LYS A 297 -4.24 6.56 -3.77
N VAL A 298 -3.47 7.27 -2.95
CA VAL A 298 -2.03 7.10 -2.86
C VAL A 298 -1.74 5.73 -2.23
N THR A 299 -1.10 4.85 -2.99
CA THR A 299 -0.82 3.46 -2.57
C THR A 299 0.65 3.21 -2.30
N GLN A 300 1.55 3.95 -2.96
CA GLN A 300 2.99 3.80 -2.83
C GLN A 300 3.67 5.17 -2.81
N LYS A 301 4.71 5.29 -2.00
CA LYS A 301 5.55 6.49 -1.90
C LYS A 301 7.00 6.09 -2.11
N ILE A 302 7.66 6.74 -3.04
CA ILE A 302 9.08 6.57 -3.36
C ILE A 302 9.78 7.88 -3.02
N VAL A 303 10.71 7.82 -2.10
CA VAL A 303 11.43 8.99 -1.60
C VAL A 303 12.90 8.84 -1.93
N LYS A 304 13.48 9.85 -2.58
CA LYS A 304 14.91 9.91 -2.88
C LYS A 304 15.51 11.09 -2.17
N ILE A 305 16.51 10.84 -1.36
CA ILE A 305 17.22 11.87 -0.57
C ILE A 305 18.69 11.88 -1.00
N ASN A 306 19.05 12.90 -1.75
CA ASN A 306 20.42 13.08 -2.23
C ASN A 306 21.06 14.27 -1.52
N ASN A 307 22.01 14.00 -0.63
CA ASN A 307 22.73 15.04 0.13
C ASN A 307 21.78 16.07 0.80
N GLY A 308 20.68 15.56 1.38
CA GLY A 308 19.69 16.38 2.08
C GLY A 308 18.60 17.00 1.20
N VAL A 309 18.70 16.85 -0.12
CA VAL A 309 17.60 17.24 -1.04
C VAL A 309 16.63 16.08 -1.20
N VAL A 310 15.38 16.32 -0.88
CA VAL A 310 14.30 15.31 -0.93
C VAL A 310 13.50 15.47 -2.22
N SER A 311 13.30 14.39 -2.93
CA SER A 311 12.30 14.28 -3.99
C SER A 311 11.37 13.11 -3.66
N THR A 312 10.09 13.30 -3.92
CA THR A 312 9.09 12.27 -3.63
C THR A 312 8.26 12.00 -4.88
N GLU A 313 8.05 10.75 -5.16
CA GLU A 313 7.16 10.25 -6.20
C GLU A 313 6.07 9.42 -5.54
N TYR A 314 4.84 9.59 -5.98
CA TYR A 314 3.69 8.85 -5.47
C TYR A 314 3.09 8.03 -6.60
N LYS A 315 2.72 6.76 -6.30
CA LYS A 315 1.86 5.96 -7.19
C LYS A 315 0.48 5.87 -6.57
N THR A 316 -0.51 5.87 -7.43
CA THR A 316 -1.91 5.72 -7.03
C THR A 316 -2.48 4.42 -7.60
N GLY A 317 -3.63 4.01 -7.08
CA GLY A 317 -4.36 2.84 -7.55
C GLY A 317 -5.38 2.39 -6.50
N GLY A 318 -6.43 1.69 -6.93
CA GLY A 318 -7.49 1.19 -6.07
C GLY A 318 -7.81 -0.26 -6.35
#